data_17a2a09903311c25a5c84aa14fa7fa9f
#
_entry.id   17a2a09903311c25a5c84aa14fa7fa9f
#
_cell.length_a   1.000
_cell.length_b   1.000
_cell.length_c   1.000
_cell.angle_alpha   90.00
_cell.angle_beta   90.00
_cell.angle_gamma   90.00
#
_symmetry.space_group_name_H-M   'P 1'
#
loop_
_entity.id
_entity.type
_entity.pdbx_description
1 polymer ?
#
loop_
_entity_poly.entity_id
_entity_poly.type
_entity_poly.pdbx_seq_one_letter_code
_entity_poly.pdbx_strand_id
1 'polypeptide(L)'
;MPISEALNIARDQGYDLAEISPGAEPPVCKLLDWGKYLYEQDKQAAKNRKKQRTIEVKQIRMGLKIGQHDIEVKQRAARKFLEAGNKVKLTARFKGREMARPDLGEVVLMKFFENLSDIATIEQKPSMTGRDMSIVINITKQAKDNSTDSKDQDNAKDQDK
;
A
#
# COMPACT_ATOMS: atom_id res chain seq x y z
N MET A 1 -28.17 29.80 21.55
CA MET A 1 -27.37 30.45 22.63
C MET A 1 -26.44 31.48 21.97
N PRO A 2 -26.35 32.71 22.48
CA PRO A 2 -25.37 33.69 21.99
C PRO A 2 -23.94 33.26 22.30
N ILE A 3 -22.97 33.63 21.44
CA ILE A 3 -21.57 33.22 21.58
C ILE A 3 -20.90 33.71 22.85
N SER A 4 -21.31 34.89 23.33
CA SER A 4 -20.84 35.47 24.61
C SER A 4 -21.18 34.59 25.80
N GLU A 5 -22.38 34.04 25.85
CA GLU A 5 -22.86 33.14 26.89
C GLU A 5 -22.08 31.80 26.83
N ALA A 6 -21.89 31.25 25.65
CA ALA A 6 -21.09 30.02 25.47
C ALA A 6 -19.64 30.18 25.92
N LEU A 7 -19.02 31.34 25.64
CA LEU A 7 -17.67 31.67 26.14
C LEU A 7 -17.58 31.80 27.65
N ASN A 8 -18.58 32.37 28.29
CA ASN A 8 -18.62 32.47 29.73
C ASN A 8 -18.73 31.08 30.40
N ILE A 9 -19.63 30.24 29.87
CA ILE A 9 -19.77 28.85 30.33
C ILE A 9 -18.46 28.08 30.16
N ALA A 10 -17.76 28.25 29.02
CA ALA A 10 -16.48 27.62 28.78
C ALA A 10 -15.45 28.01 29.83
N ARG A 11 -15.33 29.31 30.15
CA ARG A 11 -14.41 29.83 31.16
C ARG A 11 -14.73 29.35 32.56
N ASP A 12 -16.02 29.38 32.95
CA ASP A 12 -16.46 28.94 34.26
C ASP A 12 -16.19 27.45 34.51
N GLN A 13 -16.25 26.64 33.45
CA GLN A 13 -16.01 25.21 33.54
C GLN A 13 -14.56 24.81 33.24
N GLY A 14 -13.69 25.78 32.84
CA GLY A 14 -12.29 25.50 32.50
C GLY A 14 -12.11 24.70 31.21
N TYR A 15 -13.06 24.80 30.28
CA TYR A 15 -12.99 24.16 28.94
C TYR A 15 -12.75 25.19 27.84
N ASP A 16 -12.33 24.69 26.72
CA ASP A 16 -12.20 25.44 25.48
C ASP A 16 -13.49 25.34 24.66
N LEU A 17 -13.88 26.44 24.00
CA LEU A 17 -14.99 26.44 23.05
C LEU A 17 -14.43 26.22 21.64
N ALA A 18 -14.69 25.04 21.06
CA ALA A 18 -14.26 24.70 19.71
C ALA A 18 -15.45 24.69 18.73
N GLU A 19 -15.27 25.33 17.60
CA GLU A 19 -16.21 25.29 16.49
C GLU A 19 -15.98 24.02 15.67
N ILE A 20 -16.99 23.15 15.59
CA ILE A 20 -16.88 21.85 14.88
C ILE A 20 -17.41 21.96 13.45
N SER A 21 -18.47 22.73 13.24
CA SER A 21 -19.11 22.87 11.93
C SER A 21 -19.37 24.34 11.59
N PRO A 22 -18.39 25.01 10.97
CA PRO A 22 -18.53 26.42 10.60
C PRO A 22 -19.54 26.68 9.48
N GLY A 23 -19.85 25.66 8.68
CA GLY A 23 -20.83 25.77 7.58
C GLY A 23 -22.27 25.50 7.97
N ALA A 24 -22.55 25.20 9.24
CA ALA A 24 -23.92 25.03 9.71
C ALA A 24 -24.54 26.38 10.14
N GLU A 25 -25.82 26.58 9.87
CA GLU A 25 -26.57 27.75 10.33
C GLU A 25 -27.67 27.30 11.33
N PRO A 26 -27.48 27.55 12.62
CA PRO A 26 -26.36 28.21 13.30
C PRO A 26 -25.11 27.34 13.42
N PRO A 27 -23.89 27.94 13.56
CA PRO A 27 -22.65 27.17 13.71
C PRO A 27 -22.67 26.29 14.95
N VAL A 28 -22.16 25.08 14.84
CA VAL A 28 -22.12 24.11 15.94
C VAL A 28 -20.78 24.20 16.67
N CYS A 29 -20.85 24.56 17.97
CA CYS A 29 -19.70 24.63 18.86
C CYS A 29 -19.80 23.55 19.94
N LYS A 30 -18.65 23.08 20.43
CA LYS A 30 -18.56 22.12 21.53
C LYS A 30 -17.57 22.60 22.60
N LEU A 31 -17.94 22.39 23.86
CA LEU A 31 -17.05 22.57 25.01
C LEU A 31 -16.18 21.31 25.13
N LEU A 32 -14.87 21.47 25.14
CA LEU A 32 -13.92 20.36 25.26
C LEU A 32 -12.57 20.87 25.81
N ASP A 33 -11.79 19.96 26.36
CA ASP A 33 -10.37 20.18 26.63
C ASP A 33 -9.61 19.98 25.32
N TRP A 34 -9.10 21.07 24.76
CA TRP A 34 -8.41 21.06 23.47
C TRP A 34 -7.14 20.21 23.48
N GLY A 35 -6.39 20.23 24.57
CA GLY A 35 -5.18 19.43 24.71
C GLY A 35 -5.46 17.94 24.68
N LYS A 36 -6.47 17.50 25.43
CA LYS A 36 -6.92 16.12 25.44
C LYS A 36 -7.50 15.69 24.10
N TYR A 37 -8.28 16.53 23.46
CA TYR A 37 -8.83 16.26 22.13
C TYR A 37 -7.74 16.06 21.09
N LEU A 38 -6.75 16.93 21.02
CA LEU A 38 -5.61 16.78 20.10
C LEU A 38 -4.84 15.48 20.35
N TYR A 39 -4.57 15.17 21.61
CA TYR A 39 -3.89 13.93 21.98
C TYR A 39 -4.68 12.69 21.53
N GLU A 40 -5.99 12.68 21.73
CA GLU A 40 -6.85 11.59 21.29
C GLU A 40 -6.90 11.47 19.75
N GLN A 41 -6.96 12.59 19.03
CA GLN A 41 -6.89 12.64 17.58
C GLN A 41 -5.55 12.09 17.07
N ASP A 42 -4.45 12.52 17.62
CA ASP A 42 -3.11 12.04 17.24
C ASP A 42 -2.96 10.54 17.53
N LYS A 43 -3.44 10.09 18.67
CA LYS A 43 -3.45 8.67 19.04
C LYS A 43 -4.30 7.84 18.08
N GLN A 44 -5.47 8.35 17.68
CA GLN A 44 -6.33 7.68 16.70
C GLN A 44 -5.71 7.68 15.28
N ALA A 45 -5.13 8.81 14.88
CA ALA A 45 -4.40 8.92 13.62
C ALA A 45 -3.21 7.95 13.56
N ALA A 46 -2.45 7.84 14.65
CA ALA A 46 -1.35 6.88 14.76
C ALA A 46 -1.83 5.42 14.69
N LYS A 47 -2.96 5.09 15.35
CA LYS A 47 -3.59 3.77 15.25
C LYS A 47 -4.06 3.48 13.81
N ASN A 48 -4.70 4.44 13.16
CA ASN A 48 -5.18 4.31 11.79
C ASN A 48 -4.01 4.15 10.82
N ARG A 49 -2.92 4.92 11.00
CA ARG A 49 -1.69 4.80 10.20
C ARG A 49 -1.04 3.42 10.33
N LYS A 50 -1.03 2.84 11.55
CA LYS A 50 -0.52 1.47 11.78
C LYS A 50 -1.39 0.40 11.11
N LYS A 51 -2.71 0.60 11.05
CA LYS A 51 -3.65 -0.31 10.38
C LYS A 51 -3.63 -0.16 8.85
N GLN A 52 -3.23 1.01 8.35
CA GLN A 52 -3.20 1.29 6.93
C GLN A 52 -2.02 0.54 6.30
N ARG A 53 -2.33 -0.44 5.47
CA ARG A 53 -1.34 -1.21 4.72
C ARG A 53 -0.82 -0.37 3.55
N THR A 54 0.45 -0.02 3.55
CA THR A 54 1.10 0.67 2.44
C THR A 54 1.49 -0.36 1.39
N ILE A 55 0.96 -0.23 0.17
CA ILE A 55 1.33 -1.06 -0.97
C ILE A 55 2.62 -0.47 -1.56
N GLU A 56 3.70 -1.24 -1.49
CA GLU A 56 4.98 -0.87 -2.08
C GLU A 56 5.18 -1.53 -3.44
N VAL A 57 5.95 -0.89 -4.33
CA VAL A 57 6.38 -1.47 -5.60
C VAL A 57 7.79 -2.05 -5.43
N LYS A 58 7.89 -3.36 -5.35
CA LYS A 58 9.16 -4.08 -5.27
C LYS A 58 9.73 -4.33 -6.66
N GLN A 59 10.97 -3.93 -6.92
CA GLN A 59 11.59 -4.09 -8.22
C GLN A 59 12.48 -5.34 -8.26
N ILE A 60 12.27 -6.17 -9.29
CA ILE A 60 13.12 -7.32 -9.61
C ILE A 60 13.77 -7.09 -10.98
N ARG A 61 15.08 -7.02 -10.98
CA ARG A 61 15.87 -6.83 -12.22
C ARG A 61 16.47 -8.15 -12.69
N MET A 62 16.47 -8.32 -14.02
CA MET A 62 17.05 -9.49 -14.67
C MET A 62 17.74 -9.09 -15.98
N GLY A 63 18.69 -9.89 -16.42
CA GLY A 63 19.29 -9.77 -17.78
C GLY A 63 18.54 -10.67 -18.74
N LEU A 64 18.70 -10.42 -20.07
CA LEU A 64 18.09 -11.26 -21.10
C LEU A 64 18.65 -12.70 -21.12
N LYS A 65 19.92 -12.86 -20.74
CA LYS A 65 20.60 -14.17 -20.69
C LYS A 65 20.61 -14.74 -19.26
N ILE A 66 19.48 -14.67 -18.59
CA ILE A 66 19.35 -15.21 -17.23
C ILE A 66 19.23 -16.74 -17.27
N GLY A 67 19.92 -17.43 -16.36
CA GLY A 67 19.84 -18.88 -16.19
C GLY A 67 18.49 -19.32 -15.59
N GLN A 68 18.07 -20.56 -15.88
CA GLN A 68 16.80 -21.10 -15.40
C GLN A 68 16.72 -21.07 -13.86
N HIS A 69 17.77 -21.47 -13.18
CA HIS A 69 17.82 -21.45 -11.72
C HIS A 69 17.62 -20.04 -11.13
N ASP A 70 18.26 -19.02 -11.72
CA ASP A 70 18.10 -17.64 -11.28
C ASP A 70 16.68 -17.11 -11.50
N ILE A 71 16.03 -17.54 -12.61
CA ILE A 71 14.62 -17.23 -12.86
C ILE A 71 13.77 -17.78 -11.72
N GLU A 72 13.94 -19.03 -11.35
CA GLU A 72 13.16 -19.68 -10.27
C GLU A 72 13.36 -19.02 -8.91
N VAL A 73 14.60 -18.63 -8.59
CA VAL A 73 14.90 -17.89 -7.35
C VAL A 73 14.17 -16.56 -7.32
N LYS A 74 14.21 -15.82 -8.44
CA LYS A 74 13.52 -14.52 -8.57
C LYS A 74 12.00 -14.67 -8.58
N GLN A 75 11.46 -15.72 -9.17
CA GLN A 75 10.03 -16.04 -9.16
C GLN A 75 9.54 -16.34 -7.74
N ARG A 76 10.30 -17.10 -6.95
CA ARG A 76 9.98 -17.32 -5.53
C ARG A 76 9.98 -16.03 -4.72
N ALA A 77 10.92 -15.12 -4.99
CA ALA A 77 10.93 -13.80 -4.36
C ALA A 77 9.74 -12.94 -4.80
N ALA A 78 9.39 -12.95 -6.11
CA ALA A 78 8.23 -12.24 -6.64
C ALA A 78 6.92 -12.73 -6.01
N ARG A 79 6.77 -14.06 -5.88
CA ARG A 79 5.60 -14.67 -5.22
C ARG A 79 5.44 -14.18 -3.79
N LYS A 80 6.50 -14.18 -2.98
CA LYS A 80 6.48 -13.66 -1.61
C LYS A 80 6.08 -12.18 -1.55
N PHE A 81 6.54 -11.36 -2.48
CA PHE A 81 6.17 -9.94 -2.54
C PHE A 81 4.70 -9.74 -2.89
N LEU A 82 4.16 -10.52 -3.83
CA LEU A 82 2.76 -10.50 -4.22
C LEU A 82 1.86 -10.98 -3.07
N GLU A 83 2.18 -12.09 -2.42
CA GLU A 83 1.47 -12.62 -1.25
C GLU A 83 1.51 -11.63 -0.08
N ALA A 84 2.62 -10.89 0.07
CA ALA A 84 2.70 -9.76 0.99
C ALA A 84 1.83 -8.57 0.55
N GLY A 85 1.14 -8.61 -0.59
CA GLY A 85 0.24 -7.58 -1.12
C GLY A 85 0.95 -6.37 -1.72
N ASN A 86 2.23 -6.51 -2.06
CA ASN A 86 3.00 -5.51 -2.78
C ASN A 86 2.85 -5.70 -4.28
N LYS A 87 3.05 -4.62 -5.04
CA LYS A 87 3.19 -4.71 -6.50
C LYS A 87 4.63 -5.10 -6.84
N VAL A 88 4.81 -5.82 -7.95
CA VAL A 88 6.15 -6.21 -8.41
C VAL A 88 6.40 -5.62 -9.79
N LYS A 89 7.47 -4.82 -9.89
CA LYS A 89 7.98 -4.31 -11.17
C LYS A 89 9.11 -5.22 -11.64
N LEU A 90 8.84 -6.01 -12.68
CA LEU A 90 9.86 -6.82 -13.34
C LEU A 90 10.57 -5.96 -14.39
N THR A 91 11.89 -5.98 -14.39
CA THR A 91 12.70 -5.17 -15.31
C THR A 91 13.76 -6.04 -15.98
N ALA A 92 13.69 -6.13 -17.29
CA ALA A 92 14.71 -6.75 -18.14
C ALA A 92 15.67 -5.69 -18.63
N ARG A 93 16.98 -5.83 -18.32
CA ARG A 93 18.02 -4.89 -18.71
C ARG A 93 18.76 -5.38 -19.92
N PHE A 94 18.78 -4.55 -20.96
CA PHE A 94 19.46 -4.82 -22.22
C PHE A 94 20.92 -4.34 -22.17
N LYS A 95 21.82 -5.14 -22.74
CA LYS A 95 23.25 -4.82 -22.84
C LYS A 95 23.65 -4.65 -24.32
N GLY A 96 24.22 -3.48 -24.65
CA GLY A 96 24.82 -3.22 -25.96
C GLY A 96 23.96 -3.66 -27.14
N ARG A 97 24.39 -4.69 -27.87
CA ARG A 97 23.76 -5.22 -29.11
C ARG A 97 22.36 -5.81 -28.86
N GLU A 98 22.00 -6.15 -27.62
CA GLU A 98 20.68 -6.70 -27.29
C GLU A 98 19.57 -5.69 -27.53
N MET A 99 19.88 -4.39 -27.49
CA MET A 99 18.91 -3.31 -27.73
C MET A 99 18.31 -3.33 -29.16
N ALA A 100 19.00 -3.95 -30.11
CA ALA A 100 18.48 -4.12 -31.45
C ALA A 100 17.32 -5.15 -31.54
N ARG A 101 17.09 -5.91 -30.48
CA ARG A 101 16.05 -6.96 -30.41
C ARG A 101 15.22 -6.87 -29.14
N PRO A 102 14.33 -5.87 -29.04
CA PRO A 102 13.49 -5.67 -27.87
C PRO A 102 12.53 -6.85 -27.62
N ASP A 103 12.14 -7.57 -28.68
CA ASP A 103 11.26 -8.75 -28.62
C ASP A 103 11.77 -9.80 -27.62
N LEU A 104 13.10 -9.98 -27.51
CA LEU A 104 13.69 -10.93 -26.55
C LEU A 104 13.40 -10.55 -25.09
N GLY A 105 13.34 -9.27 -24.80
CA GLY A 105 13.00 -8.79 -23.45
C GLY A 105 11.55 -9.08 -23.09
N GLU A 106 10.64 -8.88 -24.03
CA GLU A 106 9.24 -9.19 -23.84
C GLU A 106 9.03 -10.69 -23.59
N VAL A 107 9.66 -11.56 -24.41
CA VAL A 107 9.60 -13.02 -24.25
C VAL A 107 10.09 -13.44 -22.85
N VAL A 108 11.22 -12.89 -22.38
CA VAL A 108 11.77 -13.21 -21.05
C VAL A 108 10.82 -12.76 -19.94
N LEU A 109 10.25 -11.56 -20.03
CA LEU A 109 9.31 -11.04 -19.05
C LEU A 109 8.01 -11.83 -19.03
N MET A 110 7.47 -12.21 -20.20
CA MET A 110 6.25 -13.01 -20.29
C MET A 110 6.47 -14.42 -19.77
N LYS A 111 7.58 -15.08 -20.13
CA LYS A 111 7.94 -16.39 -19.58
C LYS A 111 8.10 -16.36 -18.04
N PHE A 112 8.65 -15.27 -17.51
CA PHE A 112 8.72 -15.08 -16.05
C PHE A 112 7.34 -14.96 -15.44
N PHE A 113 6.43 -14.22 -16.08
CA PHE A 113 5.07 -13.99 -15.61
C PHE A 113 4.20 -15.26 -15.68
N GLU A 114 4.37 -16.12 -16.70
CA GLU A 114 3.59 -17.37 -16.86
C GLU A 114 3.57 -18.20 -15.58
N ASN A 115 4.69 -18.32 -14.88
CA ASN A 115 4.79 -19.05 -13.62
C ASN A 115 4.19 -18.32 -12.39
N LEU A 116 3.66 -17.11 -12.58
CA LEU A 116 2.99 -16.31 -11.56
C LEU A 116 1.55 -15.99 -11.94
N SER A 117 1.07 -16.47 -13.09
CA SER A 117 -0.26 -16.20 -13.62
C SER A 117 -1.39 -16.73 -12.73
N ASP A 118 -1.08 -17.71 -11.86
CA ASP A 118 -1.97 -18.27 -10.84
C ASP A 118 -2.37 -17.24 -9.77
N ILE A 119 -1.45 -16.33 -9.40
CA ILE A 119 -1.64 -15.39 -8.29
C ILE A 119 -1.60 -13.92 -8.72
N ALA A 120 -1.17 -13.63 -9.94
CA ALA A 120 -0.90 -12.27 -10.39
C ALA A 120 -1.55 -11.93 -11.72
N THR A 121 -1.84 -10.64 -11.92
CA THR A 121 -2.28 -10.05 -13.18
C THR A 121 -1.33 -8.94 -13.61
N ILE A 122 -1.20 -8.75 -14.93
CA ILE A 122 -0.41 -7.65 -15.50
C ILE A 122 -1.23 -6.36 -15.34
N GLU A 123 -0.73 -5.42 -14.54
CA GLU A 123 -1.32 -4.09 -14.38
C GLU A 123 -0.83 -3.15 -15.49
N GLN A 124 0.44 -3.24 -15.85
CA GLN A 124 1.04 -2.42 -16.89
C GLN A 124 1.77 -3.32 -17.90
N LYS A 125 1.41 -3.18 -19.17
CA LYS A 125 2.04 -3.93 -20.28
C LYS A 125 3.53 -3.64 -20.42
N PRO A 126 4.32 -4.51 -21.11
CA PRO A 126 5.73 -4.28 -21.36
C PRO A 126 5.97 -2.89 -21.96
N SER A 127 6.82 -2.12 -21.32
CA SER A 127 7.20 -0.77 -21.75
C SER A 127 8.71 -0.61 -21.71
N MET A 128 9.28 -0.08 -22.79
CA MET A 128 10.71 0.18 -22.92
C MET A 128 11.03 1.59 -22.42
N THR A 129 11.96 1.70 -21.47
CA THR A 129 12.45 2.98 -20.96
C THR A 129 13.98 2.96 -21.01
N GLY A 130 14.56 3.62 -22.00
CA GLY A 130 16.00 3.60 -22.24
C GLY A 130 16.51 2.19 -22.51
N ARG A 131 17.31 1.62 -21.61
CA ARG A 131 17.88 0.26 -21.72
C ARG A 131 17.14 -0.79 -20.89
N ASP A 132 16.04 -0.41 -20.30
CA ASP A 132 15.26 -1.28 -19.41
C ASP A 132 13.84 -1.45 -19.97
N MET A 133 13.41 -2.69 -20.14
CA MET A 133 12.01 -3.03 -20.42
C MET A 133 11.36 -3.50 -19.12
N SER A 134 10.20 -2.97 -18.80
CA SER A 134 9.54 -3.31 -17.55
C SER A 134 8.06 -3.62 -17.72
N ILE A 135 7.56 -4.54 -16.88
CA ILE A 135 6.15 -4.79 -16.65
C ILE A 135 5.85 -4.61 -15.16
N VAL A 136 4.63 -4.20 -14.85
CA VAL A 136 4.14 -4.13 -13.47
C VAL A 136 3.06 -5.18 -13.31
N ILE A 137 3.25 -6.03 -12.31
CA ILE A 137 2.30 -7.08 -11.93
C ILE A 137 1.76 -6.83 -10.54
N ASN A 138 0.51 -7.18 -10.34
CA ASN A 138 -0.21 -7.05 -9.08
C ASN A 138 -0.90 -8.37 -8.74
N ILE A 139 -1.19 -8.59 -7.47
CA ILE A 139 -1.94 -9.77 -7.03
C ILE A 139 -3.36 -9.75 -7.60
N THR A 140 -3.85 -10.88 -8.03
CA THR A 140 -5.24 -11.05 -8.49
C THR A 140 -6.21 -10.85 -7.33
N LYS A 141 -7.38 -10.23 -7.57
CA LYS A 141 -8.39 -9.97 -6.53
C LYS A 141 -8.79 -11.23 -5.76
N GLN A 142 -8.94 -12.37 -6.44
CA GLN A 142 -9.27 -13.65 -5.83
C GLN A 142 -8.21 -14.18 -4.85
N ALA A 143 -6.93 -13.93 -5.13
CA ALA A 143 -5.84 -14.31 -4.23
C ALA A 143 -5.68 -13.34 -3.04
N LYS A 144 -6.24 -12.12 -3.16
CA LYS A 144 -6.22 -11.11 -2.11
C LYS A 144 -7.16 -11.47 -0.95
N ASP A 145 -8.33 -12.01 -1.24
CA ASP A 145 -9.34 -12.38 -0.23
C ASP A 145 -8.87 -13.56 0.62
N ASN A 146 -8.21 -14.56 0.01
CA ASN A 146 -7.66 -15.71 0.73
C ASN A 146 -6.46 -15.37 1.65
N SER A 147 -5.74 -14.26 1.41
CA SER A 147 -4.59 -13.85 2.22
C SER A 147 -4.96 -12.99 3.44
N THR A 148 -6.19 -12.48 3.48
CA THR A 148 -6.69 -11.64 4.58
C THR A 148 -7.27 -12.51 5.70
N ASP A 149 -7.95 -13.60 5.36
CA ASP A 149 -8.57 -14.51 6.35
C ASP A 149 -7.55 -15.30 7.18
N SER A 150 -6.35 -15.55 6.64
CA SER A 150 -5.32 -16.32 7.36
C SER A 150 -4.57 -15.52 8.42
N LYS A 151 -4.63 -14.19 8.43
CA LYS A 151 -3.91 -13.33 9.39
C LYS A 151 -4.74 -12.88 10.59
N ASP A 152 -6.06 -12.94 10.49
CA ASP A 152 -6.93 -12.58 11.61
C ASP A 152 -7.07 -13.73 12.63
N GLN A 153 -6.71 -14.98 12.25
CA GLN A 153 -6.74 -16.12 13.17
C GLN A 153 -5.51 -16.23 14.08
N ASP A 154 -4.35 -15.70 13.67
CA ASP A 154 -3.14 -15.75 14.49
C ASP A 154 -3.09 -14.65 15.57
N ASN A 155 -3.84 -13.55 15.40
CA ASN A 155 -3.87 -12.45 16.37
C ASN A 155 -4.86 -12.66 17.54
N ALA A 156 -5.72 -13.67 17.44
CA ALA A 156 -6.71 -13.99 18.50
C ALA A 156 -6.13 -14.91 19.61
N LYS A 157 -4.95 -15.52 19.38
CA LYS A 157 -4.35 -16.48 20.33
C LYS A 157 -3.34 -15.89 21.30
N ASP A 158 -2.94 -14.62 21.11
CA ASP A 158 -1.91 -13.97 21.94
C ASP A 158 -2.47 -13.03 23.01
N GLN A 159 -3.80 -12.99 23.21
CA GLN A 159 -4.44 -12.15 24.23
C GLN A 159 -4.95 -12.91 25.47
N ASP A 160 -4.64 -14.21 25.56
CA ASP A 160 -5.12 -15.04 26.70
C ASP A 160 -3.95 -15.74 27.41
N LYS A 161 -2.89 -14.94 27.73
CA LYS A 161 -1.83 -15.41 28.64
C LYS A 161 -1.29 -14.31 29.51
#